data_5cb21d89b424e47a2bbacfd4b1c46959
#
_entry.id   5cb21d89b424e47a2bbacfd4b1c46959
#
_cell.length_a   1.000
_cell.length_b   1.000
_cell.length_c   1.000
_cell.angle_alpha   90.00
_cell.angle_beta   90.00
_cell.angle_gamma   90.00
#
_symmetry.space_group_name_H-M   'P 1'
#
loop_
_entity.id
_entity.type
_entity.pdbx_description
1 polymer ?
#
loop_
_entity_poly.entity_id
_entity_poly.type
_entity_poly.pdbx_seq_one_letter_code
_entity_poly.pdbx_strand_id
1 'polypeptide(L)'
;MAQTPEGKVKEKVKKILKRRGVWFFMPRGTTFGTAGVPDFICCHEGRLLAIETKAGGGQPTKLQLNALRSILNHAGCALVVRETNVDAVEQALDFIECNSNTALCWRGFDEEADRQPDTR
;
A
#
# COMPACT_ATOMS: atom_id res chain seq x y z
N MET A 1 8.01 23.32 9.27
CA MET A 1 8.97 22.34 8.74
C MET A 1 8.50 21.84 7.39
N ALA A 2 9.35 21.84 6.40
CA ALA A 2 8.98 21.43 5.06
C ALA A 2 8.77 19.91 5.02
N GLN A 3 7.67 19.48 4.44
CA GLN A 3 7.43 18.06 4.20
C GLN A 3 8.27 17.57 3.04
N THR A 4 8.73 16.32 3.12
CA THR A 4 9.33 15.66 1.97
C THR A 4 8.26 15.36 0.93
N PRO A 5 8.64 15.17 -0.35
CA PRO A 5 7.67 14.77 -1.36
C PRO A 5 6.89 13.50 -0.98
N GLU A 6 7.57 12.50 -0.44
CA GLU A 6 6.90 11.28 0.01
C GLU A 6 5.96 11.56 1.19
N GLY A 7 6.35 12.45 2.09
CA GLY A 7 5.48 12.85 3.20
C GLY A 7 4.19 13.50 2.73
N LYS A 8 4.25 14.24 1.63
CA LYS A 8 3.05 14.84 1.03
C LYS A 8 2.10 13.76 0.48
N VAL A 9 2.66 12.72 -0.13
CA VAL A 9 1.85 11.59 -0.61
C VAL A 9 1.19 10.90 0.57
N LYS A 10 1.94 10.65 1.64
CA LYS A 10 1.40 10.03 2.86
C LYS A 10 0.24 10.84 3.44
N GLU A 11 0.37 12.15 3.48
CA GLU A 11 -0.71 13.00 4.01
C GLU A 11 -1.98 12.90 3.16
N LYS A 12 -1.83 12.86 1.84
CA LYS A 12 -2.99 12.71 0.95
C LYS A 12 -3.68 11.37 1.15
N VAL A 13 -2.90 10.29 1.26
CA VAL A 13 -3.44 8.95 1.53
C VAL A 13 -4.18 8.94 2.86
N LYS A 14 -3.57 9.49 3.90
CA LYS A 14 -4.16 9.55 5.22
C LYS A 14 -5.52 10.26 5.19
N LYS A 15 -5.62 11.37 4.47
CA LYS A 15 -6.88 12.11 4.34
C LYS A 15 -7.98 11.28 3.69
N ILE A 16 -7.63 10.54 2.64
CA ILE A 16 -8.58 9.66 1.97
C ILE A 16 -9.09 8.58 2.93
N LEU A 17 -8.16 7.92 3.62
CA LEU A 17 -8.52 6.83 4.53
C LEU A 17 -9.43 7.34 5.66
N LYS A 18 -9.13 8.50 6.22
CA LYS A 18 -9.95 9.09 7.29
C LYS A 18 -11.34 9.47 6.76
N ARG A 19 -11.40 10.09 5.59
CA ARG A 19 -12.68 10.50 4.99
C ARG A 19 -13.57 9.29 4.68
N ARG A 20 -12.96 8.18 4.25
CA ARG A 20 -13.69 6.96 3.91
C ARG A 20 -13.98 6.07 5.12
N GLY A 21 -13.56 6.49 6.32
CA GLY A 21 -13.81 5.74 7.55
C GLY A 21 -13.06 4.41 7.63
N VAL A 22 -11.88 4.33 7.03
CA VAL A 22 -11.08 3.12 7.00
C VAL A 22 -10.26 3.01 8.27
N TRP A 23 -10.26 1.85 8.90
CA TRP A 23 -9.33 1.61 10.00
C TRP A 23 -7.93 1.40 9.44
N PHE A 24 -6.95 2.10 10.00
CA PHE A 24 -5.57 1.94 9.56
C PHE A 24 -4.59 2.33 10.65
N PHE A 25 -3.37 1.85 10.51
CA PHE A 25 -2.26 2.38 11.26
C PHE A 25 -1.04 2.47 10.36
N MET A 26 -0.08 3.28 10.78
CA MET A 26 1.17 3.50 10.05
C MET A 26 2.30 2.87 10.86
N PRO A 27 2.79 1.69 10.46
CA PRO A 27 3.91 1.07 11.17
C PRO A 27 5.13 1.99 11.17
N ARG A 28 5.80 2.07 12.30
CA ARG A 28 7.05 2.82 12.37
C ARG A 28 8.21 1.89 12.03
N GLY A 29 9.14 2.39 11.23
CA GLY A 29 10.38 1.68 11.00
C GLY A 29 11.18 1.70 12.29
N THR A 30 11.17 0.61 13.02
CA THR A 30 11.85 0.50 14.30
C THR A 30 12.84 -0.66 14.27
N THR A 31 13.75 -0.67 15.23
CA THR A 31 14.69 -1.77 15.42
C THR A 31 13.99 -3.10 15.65
N PHE A 32 12.78 -3.06 16.18
CA PHE A 32 12.00 -4.26 16.51
C PHE A 32 10.98 -4.63 15.44
N GLY A 33 10.82 -3.78 14.41
CA GLY A 33 9.86 -4.03 13.34
C GLY A 33 10.44 -4.90 12.25
N THR A 34 9.55 -5.52 11.49
CA THR A 34 9.94 -6.27 10.29
C THR A 34 10.33 -5.30 9.18
N ALA A 35 11.47 -5.53 8.55
CA ALA A 35 11.91 -4.71 7.42
C ALA A 35 10.96 -4.86 6.24
N GLY A 36 10.72 -3.77 5.54
CA GLY A 36 9.89 -3.78 4.34
C GLY A 36 8.40 -3.70 4.59
N VAL A 37 7.98 -3.46 5.84
CA VAL A 37 6.55 -3.31 6.15
C VAL A 37 6.00 -2.09 5.42
N PRO A 38 4.81 -2.20 4.77
CA PRO A 38 4.20 -1.08 4.08
C PRO A 38 3.91 0.12 4.99
N ASP A 39 3.84 1.30 4.41
CA ASP A 39 3.62 2.54 5.17
C ASP A 39 2.25 2.57 5.86
N PHE A 40 1.23 1.97 5.25
CA PHE A 40 -0.11 1.91 5.82
C PHE A 40 -0.59 0.47 5.82
N ILE A 41 -1.12 0.04 6.96
CA ILE A 41 -1.82 -1.23 7.08
C ILE A 41 -3.27 -0.91 7.40
N CYS A 42 -4.17 -1.27 6.50
CA CYS A 42 -5.59 -0.94 6.63
C CYS A 42 -6.43 -2.20 6.75
N CYS A 43 -7.53 -2.09 7.45
CA CYS A 43 -8.57 -3.11 7.45
C CYS A 43 -9.87 -2.44 7.02
N HIS A 44 -10.45 -2.91 5.92
CA HIS A 44 -11.67 -2.34 5.36
C HIS A 44 -12.58 -3.46 4.89
N GLU A 45 -13.80 -3.49 5.39
CA GLU A 45 -14.77 -4.53 5.07
C GLU A 45 -14.19 -5.94 5.27
N GLY A 46 -13.44 -6.10 6.36
CA GLY A 46 -12.82 -7.39 6.69
C GLY A 46 -11.60 -7.75 5.86
N ARG A 47 -11.08 -6.84 5.06
CA ARG A 47 -9.98 -7.11 4.15
C ARG A 47 -8.77 -6.27 4.49
N LEU A 48 -7.60 -6.89 4.45
CA LEU A 48 -6.34 -6.18 4.61
C LEU A 48 -6.01 -5.41 3.34
N LEU A 49 -5.66 -4.15 3.49
CA LEU A 49 -5.15 -3.33 2.40
C LEU A 49 -3.83 -2.72 2.85
N ALA A 50 -2.76 -3.02 2.12
CA ALA A 50 -1.45 -2.47 2.40
C ALA A 50 -1.13 -1.40 1.36
N ILE A 51 -0.61 -0.27 1.83
CA ILE A 51 -0.25 0.84 0.95
C ILE A 51 1.19 1.24 1.23
N GLU A 52 1.99 1.21 0.18
CA GLU A 52 3.36 1.71 0.20
C GLU A 52 3.40 3.01 -0.57
N THR A 53 3.97 4.07 0.00
CA THR A 53 4.06 5.37 -0.68
C THR A 53 5.46 5.60 -1.18
N LYS A 54 5.54 6.20 -2.36
CA LYS A 54 6.79 6.62 -2.97
C LYS A 54 6.58 7.98 -3.64
N ALA A 55 7.65 8.69 -3.88
CA ALA A 55 7.59 9.98 -4.56
C ALA A 55 8.50 9.97 -5.79
N GLY A 56 8.10 10.70 -6.82
CA GLY A 56 8.87 10.81 -8.04
C GLY A 56 9.17 9.46 -8.66
N GLY A 57 10.42 9.23 -9.00
CA GLY A 57 10.87 7.96 -9.58
C GLY A 57 11.28 6.91 -8.58
N GLY A 58 11.00 7.13 -7.28
CA GLY A 58 11.36 6.16 -6.25
C GLY A 58 10.65 4.83 -6.45
N GLN A 59 11.37 3.74 -6.23
CA GLN A 59 10.86 2.39 -6.40
C GLN A 59 10.83 1.67 -5.06
N PRO A 60 9.83 0.79 -4.84
CA PRO A 60 9.85 -0.06 -3.66
C PRO A 60 11.13 -0.90 -3.60
N THR A 61 11.64 -1.10 -2.40
CA THR A 61 12.78 -2.00 -2.22
C THR A 61 12.34 -3.44 -2.40
N LYS A 62 13.31 -4.33 -2.51
CA LYS A 62 13.01 -5.76 -2.62
C LYS A 62 12.21 -6.27 -1.42
N LEU A 63 12.57 -5.84 -0.21
CA LEU A 63 11.83 -6.25 0.98
C LEU A 63 10.40 -5.71 0.98
N GLN A 64 10.21 -4.47 0.51
CA GLN A 64 8.88 -3.90 0.40
C GLN A 64 8.02 -4.66 -0.61
N LEU A 65 8.59 -4.99 -1.77
CA LEU A 65 7.87 -5.79 -2.78
C LEU A 65 7.52 -7.18 -2.27
N ASN A 66 8.45 -7.82 -1.55
CA ASN A 66 8.18 -9.13 -0.96
C ASN A 66 7.01 -9.08 0.02
N ALA A 67 6.94 -8.03 0.83
CA ALA A 67 5.82 -7.86 1.77
C ALA A 67 4.50 -7.68 1.02
N LEU A 68 4.47 -6.84 -0.01
CA LEU A 68 3.26 -6.63 -0.81
C LEU A 68 2.81 -7.91 -1.50
N ARG A 69 3.73 -8.66 -2.08
CA ARG A 69 3.42 -9.94 -2.72
C ARG A 69 2.88 -10.96 -1.72
N SER A 70 3.47 -11.00 -0.53
CA SER A 70 3.01 -11.91 0.50
C SER A 70 1.58 -11.59 0.91
N ILE A 71 1.25 -10.31 1.05
CA ILE A 71 -0.11 -9.88 1.37
C ILE A 71 -1.08 -10.32 0.28
N LEU A 72 -0.72 -10.13 -0.99
CA LEU A 72 -1.55 -10.58 -2.11
C LEU A 72 -1.74 -12.09 -2.09
N ASN A 73 -0.70 -12.85 -1.76
CA ASN A 73 -0.76 -14.31 -1.70
C ASN A 73 -1.64 -14.81 -0.56
N HIS A 74 -1.97 -13.96 0.40
CA HIS A 74 -2.84 -14.29 1.53
C HIS A 74 -4.19 -13.58 1.44
N ALA A 75 -4.62 -13.28 0.22
CA ALA A 75 -5.93 -12.69 -0.09
C ALA A 75 -6.10 -11.25 0.41
N GLY A 76 -5.02 -10.57 0.74
CA GLY A 76 -5.05 -9.14 1.00
C GLY A 76 -4.96 -8.35 -0.30
N CYS A 77 -5.09 -7.05 -0.18
CA CYS A 77 -4.89 -6.12 -1.29
C CYS A 77 -3.67 -5.27 -1.03
N ALA A 78 -3.00 -4.83 -2.09
CA ALA A 78 -1.78 -4.05 -1.92
C ALA A 78 -1.63 -3.06 -3.06
N LEU A 79 -1.10 -1.88 -2.75
CA LEU A 79 -0.77 -0.91 -3.79
C LEU A 79 0.43 -0.05 -3.43
N VAL A 80 1.05 0.48 -4.48
CA VAL A 80 2.09 1.48 -4.38
C VAL A 80 1.49 2.80 -4.87
N VAL A 81 1.57 3.83 -4.04
CA VAL A 81 0.94 5.12 -4.32
C VAL A 81 2.02 6.18 -4.48
N ARG A 82 1.93 6.92 -5.56
CA ARG A 82 2.77 8.08 -5.86
C ARG A 82 1.89 9.30 -6.02
N GLU A 83 2.49 10.47 -6.17
CA GLU A 83 1.74 11.70 -6.39
C GLU A 83 0.86 11.65 -7.64
N THR A 84 1.18 10.76 -8.59
CA THR A 84 0.45 10.66 -9.86
C THR A 84 -0.72 9.70 -9.83
N ASN A 85 -0.85 8.88 -8.76
CA ASN A 85 -1.93 7.89 -8.70
C ASN A 85 -2.58 7.80 -7.33
N VAL A 86 -2.67 8.92 -6.63
CA VAL A 86 -3.30 8.96 -5.29
C VAL A 86 -4.73 8.43 -5.32
N ASP A 87 -5.44 8.64 -6.43
CA ASP A 87 -6.80 8.15 -6.60
C ASP A 87 -6.91 6.62 -6.64
N ALA A 88 -5.79 5.92 -6.82
CA ALA A 88 -5.78 4.45 -6.74
C ALA A 88 -6.23 3.95 -5.37
N VAL A 89 -6.05 4.75 -4.31
CA VAL A 89 -6.54 4.40 -2.97
C VAL A 89 -8.06 4.29 -2.98
N GLU A 90 -8.75 5.27 -3.58
CA GLU A 90 -10.20 5.24 -3.67
C GLU A 90 -10.68 4.05 -4.52
N GLN A 91 -9.98 3.78 -5.62
CA GLN A 91 -10.30 2.65 -6.48
C GLN A 91 -10.17 1.32 -5.73
N ALA A 92 -9.12 1.18 -4.93
CA ALA A 92 -8.91 -0.03 -4.13
C ALA A 92 -10.02 -0.20 -3.08
N LEU A 93 -10.41 0.89 -2.42
CA LEU A 93 -11.50 0.84 -1.44
C LEU A 93 -12.82 0.46 -2.09
N ASP A 94 -13.11 1.04 -3.25
CA ASP A 94 -14.32 0.70 -4.01
C ASP A 94 -14.32 -0.78 -4.41
N PHE A 95 -13.17 -1.28 -4.86
CA PHE A 95 -13.02 -2.69 -5.22
C PHE A 95 -13.32 -3.59 -4.03
N ILE A 96 -12.76 -3.26 -2.86
CA ILE A 96 -12.96 -4.05 -1.65
C ILE A 96 -14.44 -4.06 -1.26
N GLU A 97 -15.10 -2.90 -1.33
CA GLU A 97 -16.52 -2.79 -0.96
C GLU A 97 -17.41 -3.62 -1.90
N CYS A 98 -17.04 -3.68 -3.18
CA CYS A 98 -17.81 -4.45 -4.17
C CYS A 98 -17.48 -5.94 -4.14
N ASN A 99 -16.34 -6.35 -3.60
CA ASN A 99 -15.84 -7.72 -3.68
C ASN A 99 -15.52 -8.31 -2.31
N SER A 100 -16.18 -7.85 -1.26
CA SER A 100 -15.88 -8.28 0.11
C SER A 100 -16.08 -9.77 0.33
N ASN A 101 -16.92 -10.42 -0.48
CA ASN A 101 -17.21 -11.85 -0.34
C ASN A 101 -16.48 -12.71 -1.36
N THR A 102 -15.48 -12.19 -2.04
CA THR A 102 -14.75 -12.93 -3.07
C THR A 102 -13.28 -13.07 -2.69
N ALA A 103 -12.60 -13.98 -3.38
CA ALA A 103 -11.15 -14.14 -3.21
C ALA A 103 -10.34 -13.20 -4.11
N LEU A 104 -11.01 -12.28 -4.82
CA LEU A 104 -10.33 -11.35 -5.70
C LEU A 104 -9.51 -10.36 -4.88
N CYS A 105 -8.32 -10.03 -5.37
CA CYS A 105 -7.41 -9.09 -4.72
C CYS A 105 -7.15 -7.91 -5.64
N TRP A 106 -7.10 -6.73 -5.06
CA TRP A 106 -6.70 -5.55 -5.79
C TRP A 106 -5.17 -5.46 -5.79
N ARG A 107 -4.62 -5.35 -6.98
CA ARG A 107 -3.19 -5.14 -7.14
C ARG A 107 -2.98 -3.78 -7.78
N GLY A 108 -2.40 -2.87 -7.03
CA GLY A 108 -2.15 -1.50 -7.48
C GLY A 108 -0.68 -1.21 -7.68
N PHE A 109 0.04 -2.15 -8.28
CA PHE A 109 1.43 -1.93 -8.67
C PHE A 109 1.77 -2.81 -9.87
N ASP A 110 2.75 -2.35 -10.64
CA ASP A 110 3.17 -3.03 -11.86
C ASP A 110 4.27 -4.04 -11.50
N GLU A 111 3.91 -5.32 -11.58
CA GLU A 111 4.86 -6.38 -11.26
C GLU A 111 6.05 -6.42 -12.20
N GLU A 112 5.84 -6.06 -13.45
CA GLU A 112 6.93 -6.07 -14.41
C GLU A 112 7.89 -4.92 -14.19
N ALA A 113 7.35 -3.71 -14.02
CA ALA A 113 8.16 -2.53 -13.76
C ALA A 113 8.86 -2.60 -12.42
N ASP A 114 8.21 -3.21 -11.43
CA ASP A 114 8.73 -3.30 -10.06
C ASP A 114 9.43 -4.62 -9.78
N ARG A 115 9.54 -5.48 -10.78
CA ARG A 115 10.13 -6.80 -10.58
C ARG A 115 11.62 -6.70 -10.24
N GLN A 116 12.00 -7.38 -9.18
CA GLN A 116 13.40 -7.56 -8.83
C GLN A 116 13.88 -8.89 -9.36
N PRO A 117 15.14 -8.99 -9.77
CA PRO A 117 15.70 -10.30 -10.13
C PRO A 117 15.52 -11.27 -8.97
N ASP A 118 15.14 -12.50 -9.30
CA ASP A 118 15.03 -13.53 -8.28
C ASP A 118 16.43 -13.94 -7.85
N THR A 119 16.74 -13.71 -6.59
CA THR A 119 18.06 -14.00 -6.05
C THR A 119 18.08 -15.18 -5.10
N ARG A 120 17.03 -15.96 -5.10
CA ARG A 120 17.01 -17.16 -4.27
C ARG A 120 17.96 -18.20 -4.75
#